data_b8af3c8f9f714db6d1266145389f6106
#
_entry.id   b8af3c8f9f714db6d1266145389f6106
#
_cell.length_a   1.000
_cell.length_b   1.000
_cell.length_c   1.000
_cell.angle_alpha   90.00
_cell.angle_beta   90.00
_cell.angle_gamma   90.00
#
_symmetry.space_group_name_H-M   'P 1'
#
loop_
_entity.id
_entity.type
_entity.pdbx_description
1 polymer ?
#
loop_
_entity_poly.entity_id
_entity_poly.type
_entity_poly.pdbx_seq_one_letter_code
_entity_poly.pdbx_strand_id
1 'polypeptide(L)'
;MFTRIAQPSLSAQLTWSPAVAILGPRQIGKTTLARSLLSSHSDAVYLDLESPQDRARLGEGPLFLQAHADRLIILDEVQNAPGLFSVLRGEIDRIRRPGRFVLLGSASFELLRQSQSLAGRLSMIDMFPLLVDEVGTDLQTIQSLWLRGGFPPSFTAENEQASWAWREAFIRHLLNTDLPALGLNVDATSLSRFWRMLAHVHGQLFNASALANSLDVSAPTVTRWLDHMVGALLVRRLEPFHANLGKRLVKSHKVYVRDSGLLHSLLGLTSVADLQGHPVTGASWDGFVIDHIAAHLPAGASMSFYRTAAGAELDVVVESGQHIIGFEIKFSVAPKVSKGFWQSLKDILPQKTYIVAPVQQRWPFAEDVEVITVGDIASIFAALRV
;
A
#
# COMPACT_ATOMS: atom_id res chain seq x y z
N MET A 1 -6.76 10.48 17.45
CA MET A 1 -5.55 10.23 16.59
C MET A 1 -5.36 8.72 16.55
N PHE A 2 -5.15 8.10 15.39
CA PHE A 2 -4.94 6.65 15.29
C PHE A 2 -3.49 6.29 15.59
N THR A 3 -3.28 5.23 16.39
CA THR A 3 -1.96 4.63 16.55
C THR A 3 -1.63 3.87 15.28
N ARG A 4 -0.54 4.25 14.60
CA ARG A 4 -0.18 3.66 13.30
C ARG A 4 0.75 2.46 13.49
N ILE A 5 0.51 1.37 12.75
CA ILE A 5 1.39 0.19 12.78
C ILE A 5 2.81 0.51 12.29
N ALA A 6 2.99 1.57 11.53
CA ALA A 6 4.30 2.06 11.10
C ALA A 6 5.13 2.69 12.23
N GLN A 7 4.52 3.12 13.35
CA GLN A 7 5.19 3.83 14.43
C GLN A 7 6.28 3.01 15.15
N PRO A 8 6.06 1.75 15.56
CA PRO A 8 7.12 0.92 16.14
C PRO A 8 8.30 0.71 15.19
N SER A 9 8.02 0.47 13.90
CA SER A 9 9.05 0.33 12.87
C SER A 9 9.88 1.60 12.69
N LEU A 10 9.22 2.77 12.70
CA LEU A 10 9.88 4.07 12.61
C LEU A 10 10.82 4.28 13.80
N SER A 11 10.33 4.04 15.03
CA SER A 11 11.14 4.16 16.24
C SER A 11 12.33 3.21 16.23
N ALA A 12 12.13 1.95 15.82
CA ALA A 12 13.19 0.96 15.73
C ALA A 12 14.25 1.36 14.67
N GLN A 13 13.82 1.81 13.47
CA GLN A 13 14.76 2.17 12.40
C GLN A 13 15.59 3.41 12.76
N LEU A 14 15.04 4.36 13.50
CA LEU A 14 15.78 5.54 13.98
C LEU A 14 16.92 5.20 14.95
N THR A 15 16.94 4.00 15.56
CA THR A 15 18.02 3.59 16.46
C THR A 15 19.29 3.14 15.72
N TRP A 16 19.21 2.79 14.43
CA TRP A 16 20.34 2.26 13.66
C TRP A 16 20.56 2.91 12.30
N SER A 17 19.52 3.48 11.69
CA SER A 17 19.62 4.14 10.37
C SER A 17 19.87 5.64 10.53
N PRO A 18 20.80 6.22 9.77
CA PRO A 18 21.02 7.69 9.75
C PRO A 18 19.80 8.45 9.24
N ALA A 19 19.07 7.88 8.28
CA ALA A 19 17.87 8.47 7.73
C ALA A 19 16.78 7.42 7.54
N VAL A 20 15.51 7.80 7.78
CA VAL A 20 14.33 6.98 7.55
C VAL A 20 13.37 7.73 6.64
N ALA A 21 12.99 7.13 5.51
CA ALA A 21 11.94 7.66 4.64
C ALA A 21 10.61 7.00 4.94
N ILE A 22 9.55 7.81 5.09
CA ILE A 22 8.17 7.35 5.20
C ILE A 22 7.49 7.63 3.86
N LEU A 23 7.19 6.56 3.12
CA LEU A 23 6.55 6.61 1.81
C LEU A 23 5.08 6.23 1.92
N GLY A 24 4.26 6.83 1.09
CA GLY A 24 2.84 6.49 1.05
C GLY A 24 2.02 7.53 0.30
N PRO A 25 0.77 7.24 -0.08
CA PRO A 25 -0.11 8.19 -0.74
C PRO A 25 -0.26 9.50 0.04
N ARG A 26 -0.68 10.56 -0.61
CA ARG A 26 -1.08 11.80 0.07
C ARG A 26 -2.23 11.53 1.05
N GLN A 27 -2.31 12.34 2.12
CA GLN A 27 -3.43 12.36 3.09
C GLN A 27 -3.65 11.07 3.91
N ILE A 28 -2.68 10.14 3.94
CA ILE A 28 -2.74 8.95 4.80
C ILE A 28 -2.22 9.18 6.22
N GLY A 29 -1.71 10.40 6.53
CA GLY A 29 -1.24 10.77 7.87
C GLY A 29 0.27 10.66 8.09
N LYS A 30 1.11 10.69 7.04
CA LYS A 30 2.59 10.70 7.16
C LYS A 30 3.09 11.84 8.05
N THR A 31 2.67 13.07 7.76
CA THR A 31 3.00 14.27 8.54
C THR A 31 2.57 14.13 9.99
N THR A 32 1.38 13.56 10.24
CA THR A 32 0.86 13.33 11.60
C THR A 32 1.73 12.34 12.36
N LEU A 33 2.14 11.24 11.71
CA LEU A 33 3.05 10.26 12.30
C LEU A 33 4.43 10.89 12.60
N ALA A 34 5.00 11.63 11.66
CA ALA A 34 6.30 12.28 11.88
C ALA A 34 6.25 13.35 12.98
N ARG A 35 5.19 14.14 13.02
CA ARG A 35 5.00 15.14 14.10
C ARG A 35 4.82 14.51 15.48
N SER A 36 4.35 13.28 15.58
CA SER A 36 4.29 12.58 16.87
C SER A 36 5.69 12.35 17.48
N LEU A 37 6.74 12.30 16.65
CA LEU A 37 8.12 12.22 17.13
C LEU A 37 8.56 13.49 17.91
N LEU A 38 7.97 14.66 17.63
CA LEU A 38 8.31 15.90 18.34
C LEU A 38 8.00 15.84 19.84
N SER A 39 7.06 14.97 20.25
CA SER A 39 6.76 14.76 21.68
C SER A 39 7.87 13.97 22.40
N SER A 40 8.59 13.11 21.70
CA SER A 40 9.69 12.29 22.23
C SER A 40 11.08 12.87 21.94
N HIS A 41 11.17 13.82 21.01
CA HIS A 41 12.40 14.52 20.59
C HIS A 41 12.13 16.03 20.62
N SER A 42 12.14 16.61 21.83
CA SER A 42 11.73 18.02 22.04
C SER A 42 12.61 19.06 21.35
N ASP A 43 13.82 18.67 20.94
CA ASP A 43 14.78 19.48 20.19
C ASP A 43 14.76 19.22 18.68
N ALA A 44 13.89 18.30 18.20
CA ALA A 44 13.79 18.00 16.78
C ALA A 44 13.33 19.21 15.96
N VAL A 45 13.87 19.30 14.75
CA VAL A 45 13.54 20.35 13.78
C VAL A 45 12.62 19.79 12.72
N TYR A 46 11.47 20.43 12.51
CA TYR A 46 10.53 20.10 11.45
C TYR A 46 10.52 21.20 10.39
N LEU A 47 10.66 20.81 9.12
CA LEU A 47 10.54 21.68 7.95
C LEU A 47 9.55 21.09 6.97
N ASP A 48 8.60 21.90 6.54
CA ASP A 48 7.68 21.60 5.43
C ASP A 48 8.23 22.21 4.13
N LEU A 49 8.71 21.37 3.24
CA LEU A 49 9.31 21.83 1.98
C LEU A 49 8.28 22.25 0.92
N GLU A 50 6.98 22.16 1.22
CA GLU A 50 5.94 22.86 0.46
C GLU A 50 5.90 24.35 0.82
N SER A 51 6.25 24.70 2.07
CA SER A 51 6.31 26.08 2.57
C SER A 51 7.51 26.86 1.99
N PRO A 52 7.29 28.00 1.31
CA PRO A 52 8.39 28.87 0.87
C PRO A 52 9.28 29.36 2.02
N GLN A 53 8.70 29.60 3.20
CA GLN A 53 9.41 30.04 4.38
C GLN A 53 10.39 28.98 4.91
N ASP A 54 9.95 27.71 4.98
CA ASP A 54 10.81 26.63 5.45
C ASP A 54 11.88 26.26 4.42
N ARG A 55 11.57 26.35 3.11
CA ARG A 55 12.60 26.26 2.07
C ARG A 55 13.64 27.36 2.20
N ALA A 56 13.23 28.59 2.46
CA ALA A 56 14.17 29.69 2.68
C ALA A 56 15.04 29.49 3.94
N ARG A 57 14.47 28.93 5.01
CA ARG A 57 15.22 28.55 6.22
C ARG A 57 16.26 27.45 5.96
N LEU A 58 15.91 26.46 5.18
CA LEU A 58 16.82 25.40 4.77
C LEU A 58 17.94 25.95 3.86
N GLY A 59 17.62 26.93 3.01
CA GLY A 59 18.54 27.49 2.03
C GLY A 59 19.08 26.41 1.08
N GLU A 60 20.39 26.40 0.85
CA GLU A 60 21.07 25.37 0.06
C GLU A 60 21.31 24.06 0.84
N GLY A 61 20.95 24.02 2.11
CA GLY A 61 20.98 22.84 2.98
C GLY A 61 22.24 22.69 3.84
N PRO A 62 23.48 22.75 3.35
CA PRO A 62 24.64 22.36 4.16
C PRO A 62 24.79 23.08 5.48
N LEU A 63 24.72 24.43 5.47
CA LEU A 63 24.89 25.25 6.69
C LEU A 63 23.80 24.95 7.72
N PHE A 64 22.54 24.86 7.27
CA PHE A 64 21.42 24.56 8.16
C PHE A 64 21.55 23.17 8.78
N LEU A 65 21.86 22.14 7.96
CA LEU A 65 21.99 20.77 8.42
C LEU A 65 23.19 20.58 9.36
N GLN A 66 24.27 21.36 9.17
CA GLN A 66 25.43 21.35 10.05
C GLN A 66 25.13 22.02 11.40
N ALA A 67 24.42 23.15 11.39
CA ALA A 67 24.02 23.84 12.61
C ALA A 67 23.08 23.01 13.51
N HIS A 68 22.42 21.99 12.95
CA HIS A 68 21.49 21.09 13.64
C HIS A 68 21.96 19.62 13.61
N ALA A 69 23.27 19.38 13.53
CA ALA A 69 23.83 18.03 13.32
C ALA A 69 23.59 17.07 14.49
N ASP A 70 23.34 17.57 15.67
CA ASP A 70 23.03 16.86 16.91
C ASP A 70 21.55 16.53 17.11
N ARG A 71 20.66 17.09 16.28
CA ARG A 71 19.20 16.97 16.38
C ARG A 71 18.62 16.00 15.37
N LEU A 72 17.39 15.57 15.61
CA LEU A 72 16.54 14.94 14.60
C LEU A 72 15.97 16.01 13.68
N ILE A 73 16.14 15.87 12.37
CA ILE A 73 15.58 16.78 11.37
C ILE A 73 14.51 16.02 10.58
N ILE A 74 13.28 16.53 10.59
CA ILE A 74 12.14 16.00 9.86
C ILE A 74 11.92 16.92 8.64
N LEU A 75 12.02 16.34 7.45
CA LEU A 75 11.83 17.03 6.18
C LEU A 75 10.59 16.49 5.51
N ASP A 76 9.53 17.29 5.46
CA ASP A 76 8.26 16.91 4.85
C ASP A 76 8.20 17.38 3.40
N GLU A 77 7.54 16.61 2.54
CA GLU A 77 7.36 16.83 1.10
C GLU A 77 8.71 17.04 0.37
N VAL A 78 9.68 16.13 0.64
CA VAL A 78 11.08 16.23 0.15
C VAL A 78 11.20 16.26 -1.39
N GLN A 79 10.18 15.81 -2.14
CA GLN A 79 10.17 15.92 -3.61
C GLN A 79 10.20 17.36 -4.12
N ASN A 80 9.83 18.34 -3.27
CA ASN A 80 9.89 19.77 -3.61
C ASN A 80 11.30 20.37 -3.54
N ALA A 81 12.30 19.55 -3.10
CA ALA A 81 13.70 19.95 -3.02
C ALA A 81 14.63 18.83 -3.56
N PRO A 82 14.58 18.50 -4.87
CA PRO A 82 15.30 17.36 -5.43
C PRO A 82 16.82 17.41 -5.25
N GLY A 83 17.44 18.60 -5.22
CA GLY A 83 18.87 18.79 -4.95
C GLY A 83 19.30 18.38 -3.54
N LEU A 84 18.35 18.28 -2.60
CA LEU A 84 18.62 17.99 -1.20
C LEU A 84 19.18 16.60 -0.96
N PHE A 85 18.84 15.62 -1.78
CA PHE A 85 19.32 14.23 -1.64
C PHE A 85 20.86 14.13 -1.75
N SER A 86 21.49 14.92 -2.62
CA SER A 86 22.94 14.98 -2.73
C SER A 86 23.59 15.62 -1.51
N VAL A 87 22.97 16.65 -0.96
CA VAL A 87 23.40 17.33 0.27
C VAL A 87 23.28 16.39 1.47
N LEU A 88 22.11 15.71 1.62
CA LEU A 88 21.89 14.73 2.68
C LEU A 88 22.94 13.61 2.65
N ARG A 89 23.30 13.12 1.44
CA ARG A 89 24.38 12.13 1.32
C ARG A 89 25.68 12.63 1.92
N GLY A 90 26.12 13.82 1.54
CA GLY A 90 27.36 14.43 2.07
C GLY A 90 27.32 14.61 3.58
N GLU A 91 26.20 15.10 4.10
CA GLU A 91 26.03 15.32 5.54
C GLU A 91 25.93 14.01 6.36
N ILE A 92 25.32 12.95 5.82
CA ILE A 92 25.31 11.62 6.44
C ILE A 92 26.71 11.02 6.45
N ASP A 93 27.47 11.16 5.35
CA ASP A 93 28.84 10.63 5.28
C ASP A 93 29.78 11.40 6.23
N ARG A 94 29.56 12.69 6.42
CA ARG A 94 30.34 13.51 7.35
C ARG A 94 30.09 13.13 8.81
N ILE A 95 28.83 12.88 9.20
CA ILE A 95 28.44 12.44 10.55
C ILE A 95 27.42 11.33 10.43
N ARG A 96 27.88 10.08 10.49
CA ARG A 96 27.05 8.89 10.37
C ARG A 96 26.40 8.50 11.70
N ARG A 97 25.55 9.37 12.23
CA ARG A 97 24.79 9.12 13.45
C ARG A 97 23.40 8.58 13.12
N PRO A 98 22.91 7.51 13.79
CA PRO A 98 21.51 7.09 13.67
C PRO A 98 20.53 8.19 14.09
N GLY A 99 19.32 8.14 13.56
CA GLY A 99 18.23 9.04 13.95
C GLY A 99 18.48 10.52 13.59
N ARG A 100 19.22 10.82 12.51
CA ARG A 100 19.44 12.21 12.08
C ARG A 100 18.30 12.75 11.25
N PHE A 101 17.73 11.95 10.37
CA PHE A 101 16.77 12.43 9.39
C PHE A 101 15.52 11.56 9.32
N VAL A 102 14.35 12.18 9.25
CA VAL A 102 13.11 11.59 8.78
C VAL A 102 12.67 12.35 7.53
N LEU A 103 12.50 11.61 6.45
CA LEU A 103 12.10 12.14 5.15
C LEU A 103 10.68 11.70 4.85
N LEU A 104 9.79 12.64 4.56
CA LEU A 104 8.42 12.34 4.15
C LEU A 104 8.24 12.73 2.70
N GLY A 105 7.59 11.86 1.95
CA GLY A 105 7.24 12.16 0.57
C GLY A 105 6.02 11.36 0.12
N SER A 106 5.23 11.96 -0.76
CA SER A 106 4.29 11.17 -1.54
C SER A 106 5.12 10.18 -2.37
N ALA A 107 4.75 8.88 -2.34
CA ALA A 107 5.43 7.87 -3.12
C ALA A 107 5.41 8.31 -4.59
N SER A 108 6.61 8.50 -5.14
CA SER A 108 6.79 8.80 -6.53
C SER A 108 7.99 8.01 -7.05
N PHE A 109 7.91 7.62 -8.30
CA PHE A 109 9.02 6.98 -9.00
C PHE A 109 10.29 7.84 -8.94
N GLU A 110 10.13 9.15 -8.96
CA GLU A 110 11.22 10.12 -8.86
C GLU A 110 11.86 10.13 -7.47
N LEU A 111 11.06 10.08 -6.40
CA LEU A 111 11.57 9.99 -5.03
C LEU A 111 12.39 8.71 -4.82
N LEU A 112 11.89 7.57 -5.30
CA LEU A 112 12.60 6.30 -5.23
C LEU A 112 13.91 6.34 -6.04
N ARG A 113 13.91 6.98 -7.22
CA ARG A 113 15.12 7.17 -8.04
C ARG A 113 16.14 8.07 -7.36
N GLN A 114 15.71 9.18 -6.77
CA GLN A 114 16.60 10.09 -6.03
C GLN A 114 17.15 9.45 -4.76
N SER A 115 16.37 8.61 -4.07
CA SER A 115 16.81 7.90 -2.88
C SER A 115 17.94 6.88 -3.17
N GLN A 116 18.13 6.46 -4.43
CA GLN A 116 19.28 5.62 -4.82
C GLN A 116 20.62 6.27 -4.47
N SER A 117 20.69 7.62 -4.47
CA SER A 117 21.87 8.34 -4.01
C SER A 117 22.18 8.14 -2.54
N LEU A 118 21.19 7.73 -1.73
CA LEU A 118 21.30 7.42 -0.31
C LEU A 118 21.38 5.93 -0.01
N ALA A 119 21.69 5.08 -1.00
CA ALA A 119 21.84 3.64 -0.79
C ALA A 119 22.80 3.32 0.37
N GLY A 120 22.36 2.44 1.29
CA GLY A 120 23.10 2.10 2.51
C GLY A 120 23.09 3.17 3.61
N ARG A 121 22.33 4.28 3.43
CA ARG A 121 22.19 5.39 4.37
C ARG A 121 20.76 5.67 4.75
N LEU A 122 19.81 5.15 3.99
CA LEU A 122 18.38 5.38 4.12
C LEU A 122 17.67 4.05 4.30
N SER A 123 16.85 3.94 5.33
CA SER A 123 15.83 2.90 5.45
C SER A 123 14.48 3.46 5.02
N MET A 124 13.57 2.57 4.61
CA MET A 124 12.27 2.97 4.08
C MET A 124 11.15 2.27 4.86
N ILE A 125 10.07 2.99 5.06
CA ILE A 125 8.82 2.50 5.65
C ILE A 125 7.69 2.84 4.72
N ASP A 126 6.98 1.83 4.26
CA ASP A 126 5.73 2.01 3.52
C ASP A 126 4.60 2.24 4.51
N MET A 127 3.95 3.39 4.39
CA MET A 127 2.76 3.72 5.17
C MET A 127 1.51 3.44 4.33
N PHE A 128 0.67 2.59 4.87
CA PHE A 128 -0.60 2.22 4.24
C PHE A 128 -1.73 3.17 4.68
N PRO A 129 -2.87 3.22 3.96
CA PRO A 129 -4.11 3.72 4.51
C PRO A 129 -4.44 3.04 5.85
N LEU A 130 -5.44 3.50 6.59
CA LEU A 130 -5.84 2.88 7.87
C LEU A 130 -6.17 1.39 7.68
N LEU A 131 -5.72 0.60 8.64
CA LEU A 131 -5.91 -0.85 8.68
C LEU A 131 -6.82 -1.24 9.86
N VAL A 132 -7.36 -2.45 9.82
CA VAL A 132 -8.24 -2.99 10.86
C VAL A 132 -7.60 -2.89 12.25
N ASP A 133 -6.29 -3.18 12.36
CA ASP A 133 -5.55 -3.11 13.64
C ASP A 133 -5.43 -1.69 14.20
N GLU A 134 -5.61 -0.68 13.36
CA GLU A 134 -5.49 0.74 13.74
C GLU A 134 -6.84 1.36 14.12
N VAL A 135 -7.95 0.76 13.65
CA VAL A 135 -9.29 1.33 13.82
C VAL A 135 -10.24 0.46 14.65
N GLY A 136 -10.04 -0.86 14.67
CA GLY A 136 -10.85 -1.82 15.43
C GLY A 136 -11.20 -3.07 14.62
N THR A 137 -11.33 -4.20 15.32
CA THR A 137 -11.50 -5.55 14.73
C THR A 137 -12.94 -6.05 14.78
N ASP A 138 -13.90 -5.25 15.26
CA ASP A 138 -15.30 -5.61 15.22
C ASP A 138 -15.88 -5.53 13.79
N LEU A 139 -16.87 -6.35 13.48
CA LEU A 139 -17.39 -6.47 12.13
C LEU A 139 -17.98 -5.17 11.57
N GLN A 140 -18.55 -4.31 12.39
CA GLN A 140 -19.14 -3.04 11.96
C GLN A 140 -18.03 -2.07 11.55
N THR A 141 -16.95 -1.99 12.33
CA THR A 141 -15.76 -1.19 12.01
C THR A 141 -15.07 -1.71 10.75
N ILE A 142 -14.90 -3.04 10.60
CA ILE A 142 -14.34 -3.65 9.39
C ILE A 142 -15.20 -3.32 8.17
N GLN A 143 -16.53 -3.43 8.28
CA GLN A 143 -17.44 -3.11 7.18
C GLN A 143 -17.36 -1.63 6.79
N SER A 144 -17.30 -0.73 7.77
CA SER A 144 -17.15 0.70 7.54
C SER A 144 -15.81 1.03 6.86
N LEU A 145 -14.72 0.41 7.31
CA LEU A 145 -13.39 0.56 6.72
C LEU A 145 -13.36 0.03 5.28
N TRP A 146 -13.95 -1.13 5.04
CA TRP A 146 -14.06 -1.69 3.70
C TRP A 146 -14.88 -0.81 2.76
N LEU A 147 -16.03 -0.26 3.20
CA LEU A 147 -16.87 0.62 2.39
C LEU A 147 -16.19 1.96 2.10
N ARG A 148 -15.70 2.63 3.15
CA ARG A 148 -15.16 4.01 3.08
C ARG A 148 -13.70 4.08 2.64
N GLY A 149 -12.98 2.97 2.74
CA GLY A 149 -11.52 2.92 2.57
C GLY A 149 -10.76 3.41 3.80
N GLY A 150 -9.44 3.27 3.74
CA GLY A 150 -8.54 3.59 4.85
C GLY A 150 -7.93 4.99 4.82
N PHE A 151 -8.32 5.87 3.90
CA PHE A 151 -7.93 7.28 3.99
C PHE A 151 -8.58 7.93 5.20
N PRO A 152 -7.81 8.49 6.17
CA PRO A 152 -8.39 9.01 7.42
C PRO A 152 -9.57 9.98 7.22
N PRO A 153 -9.53 10.98 6.31
CA PRO A 153 -10.66 11.88 6.12
C PRO A 153 -11.91 11.20 5.58
N SER A 154 -11.78 10.14 4.76
CA SER A 154 -12.90 9.35 4.28
C SER A 154 -13.48 8.47 5.39
N PHE A 155 -12.60 7.76 6.11
CA PHE A 155 -13.03 6.84 7.17
C PHE A 155 -13.72 7.57 8.32
N THR A 156 -13.19 8.72 8.78
CA THR A 156 -13.73 9.49 9.91
C THR A 156 -14.83 10.48 9.53
N ALA A 157 -15.29 10.48 8.29
CA ALA A 157 -16.37 11.35 7.86
C ALA A 157 -17.64 11.12 8.66
N GLU A 158 -18.40 12.17 8.94
CA GLU A 158 -19.62 12.12 9.77
C GLU A 158 -20.67 11.13 9.25
N ASN A 159 -20.77 11.00 7.93
CA ASN A 159 -21.73 10.13 7.26
C ASN A 159 -21.21 9.62 5.91
N GLU A 160 -21.95 8.70 5.28
CA GLU A 160 -21.56 8.11 4.00
C GLU A 160 -21.48 9.14 2.86
N GLN A 161 -22.35 10.15 2.86
CA GLN A 161 -22.36 11.20 1.84
C GLN A 161 -21.10 12.07 1.94
N ALA A 162 -20.68 12.44 3.14
CA ALA A 162 -19.45 13.21 3.36
C ALA A 162 -18.20 12.40 2.98
N SER A 163 -18.16 11.12 3.34
CA SER A 163 -17.10 10.18 2.94
C SER A 163 -17.02 10.06 1.41
N TRP A 164 -18.16 9.89 0.75
CA TRP A 164 -18.24 9.83 -0.71
C TRP A 164 -17.73 11.11 -1.37
N ALA A 165 -18.24 12.27 -0.94
CA ALA A 165 -17.84 13.56 -1.47
C ALA A 165 -16.33 13.82 -1.35
N TRP A 166 -15.74 13.41 -0.21
CA TRP A 166 -14.30 13.51 -0.02
C TRP A 166 -13.54 12.63 -1.03
N ARG A 167 -13.94 11.36 -1.22
CA ARG A 167 -13.29 10.45 -2.17
C ARG A 167 -13.35 10.94 -3.60
N GLU A 168 -14.52 11.45 -4.03
CA GLU A 168 -14.68 12.06 -5.36
C GLU A 168 -13.77 13.29 -5.55
N ALA A 169 -13.69 14.16 -4.55
CA ALA A 169 -12.81 15.32 -4.58
C ALA A 169 -11.32 14.89 -4.61
N PHE A 170 -10.96 13.87 -3.82
CA PHE A 170 -9.60 13.34 -3.78
C PHE A 170 -9.18 12.69 -5.10
N ILE A 171 -10.03 11.84 -5.71
CA ILE A 171 -9.79 11.26 -7.04
C ILE A 171 -9.58 12.37 -8.07
N ARG A 172 -10.42 13.41 -8.05
CA ARG A 172 -10.30 14.55 -8.98
C ARG A 172 -8.96 15.29 -8.76
N HIS A 173 -8.55 15.50 -7.53
CA HIS A 173 -7.26 16.12 -7.20
C HIS A 173 -6.07 15.28 -7.69
N LEU A 174 -6.09 13.97 -7.45
CA LEU A 174 -5.06 13.05 -7.93
C LEU A 174 -4.90 13.11 -9.45
N LEU A 175 -6.01 13.11 -10.18
CA LEU A 175 -6.01 13.14 -11.66
C LEU A 175 -5.50 14.46 -12.23
N ASN A 176 -5.86 15.60 -11.61
CA ASN A 176 -5.55 16.92 -12.16
C ASN A 176 -4.23 17.49 -11.65
N THR A 177 -3.74 17.05 -10.49
CA THR A 177 -2.59 17.67 -9.83
C THR A 177 -1.48 16.68 -9.57
N ASP A 178 -1.76 15.59 -8.83
CA ASP A 178 -0.70 14.73 -8.31
C ASP A 178 -0.06 13.84 -9.38
N LEU A 179 -0.87 13.16 -10.20
CA LEU A 179 -0.35 12.29 -11.26
C LEU A 179 0.42 13.07 -12.34
N PRO A 180 -0.02 14.24 -12.81
CA PRO A 180 0.80 15.12 -13.65
C PRO A 180 2.11 15.54 -12.99
N ALA A 181 2.10 15.93 -11.71
CA ALA A 181 3.30 16.29 -10.95
C ALA A 181 4.30 15.11 -10.82
N LEU A 182 3.79 13.87 -10.86
CA LEU A 182 4.59 12.65 -10.89
C LEU A 182 5.08 12.25 -12.30
N GLY A 183 4.92 13.12 -13.28
CA GLY A 183 5.40 12.92 -14.66
C GLY A 183 4.42 12.22 -15.60
N LEU A 184 3.18 11.98 -15.18
CA LEU A 184 2.15 11.39 -16.02
C LEU A 184 1.39 12.50 -16.79
N ASN A 185 2.04 13.03 -17.83
CA ASN A 185 1.48 14.08 -18.69
C ASN A 185 0.43 13.50 -19.65
N VAL A 186 -0.76 13.27 -19.14
CA VAL A 186 -1.94 12.77 -19.85
C VAL A 186 -3.14 13.61 -19.41
N ASP A 187 -4.06 13.88 -20.31
CA ASP A 187 -5.28 14.61 -19.94
C ASP A 187 -6.09 13.86 -18.86
N ALA A 188 -6.66 14.62 -17.94
CA ALA A 188 -7.38 14.07 -16.79
C ALA A 188 -8.59 13.22 -17.19
N THR A 189 -9.20 13.47 -18.34
CA THR A 189 -10.35 12.71 -18.84
C THR A 189 -9.94 11.29 -19.24
N SER A 190 -8.87 11.16 -20.02
CA SER A 190 -8.31 9.87 -20.42
C SER A 190 -7.82 9.06 -19.22
N LEU A 191 -7.17 9.73 -18.27
CA LEU A 191 -6.72 9.11 -17.03
C LEU A 191 -7.88 8.65 -16.14
N SER A 192 -8.94 9.44 -16.05
CA SER A 192 -10.17 9.08 -15.34
C SER A 192 -10.83 7.85 -15.96
N ARG A 193 -10.93 7.81 -17.29
CA ARG A 193 -11.46 6.64 -18.01
C ARG A 193 -10.60 5.41 -17.75
N PHE A 194 -9.29 5.54 -17.83
CA PHE A 194 -8.36 4.43 -17.54
C PHE A 194 -8.51 3.90 -16.12
N TRP A 195 -8.57 4.78 -15.12
CA TRP A 195 -8.69 4.36 -13.72
C TRP A 195 -10.04 3.67 -13.44
N ARG A 196 -11.14 4.19 -14.00
CA ARG A 196 -12.45 3.50 -13.93
C ARG A 196 -12.41 2.13 -14.60
N MET A 197 -11.75 2.00 -15.74
CA MET A 197 -11.59 0.69 -16.38
C MET A 197 -10.74 -0.27 -15.53
N LEU A 198 -9.68 0.21 -14.86
CA LEU A 198 -8.94 -0.59 -13.89
C LEU A 198 -9.83 -1.03 -12.72
N ALA A 199 -10.73 -0.19 -12.24
CA ALA A 199 -11.70 -0.56 -11.21
C ALA A 199 -12.64 -1.68 -11.67
N HIS A 200 -13.07 -1.71 -12.93
CA HIS A 200 -13.89 -2.79 -13.49
C HIS A 200 -13.13 -4.11 -13.69
N VAL A 201 -11.81 -4.07 -13.85
CA VAL A 201 -10.95 -5.27 -13.95
C VAL A 201 -10.19 -5.56 -12.65
N HIS A 202 -10.64 -4.97 -11.54
CA HIS A 202 -10.07 -5.19 -10.21
C HIS A 202 -10.07 -6.69 -9.85
N GLY A 203 -8.93 -7.20 -9.37
CA GLY A 203 -8.74 -8.61 -9.04
C GLY A 203 -8.54 -9.55 -10.24
N GLN A 204 -8.59 -9.03 -11.47
CA GLN A 204 -8.46 -9.84 -12.69
C GLN A 204 -7.02 -9.77 -13.25
N LEU A 205 -6.72 -10.72 -14.13
CA LEU A 205 -5.48 -10.72 -14.90
C LEU A 205 -5.45 -9.49 -15.82
N PHE A 206 -4.38 -8.73 -15.75
CA PHE A 206 -4.24 -7.52 -16.54
C PHE A 206 -4.04 -7.83 -18.03
N ASN A 207 -4.87 -7.23 -18.86
CA ASN A 207 -4.78 -7.31 -20.30
C ASN A 207 -4.64 -5.89 -20.90
N ALA A 208 -3.38 -5.49 -21.10
CA ALA A 208 -3.06 -4.16 -21.63
C ALA A 208 -3.69 -3.91 -23.03
N SER A 209 -3.74 -4.94 -23.89
CA SER A 209 -4.30 -4.81 -25.23
C SER A 209 -5.81 -4.56 -25.23
N ALA A 210 -6.55 -5.25 -24.35
CA ALA A 210 -8.00 -5.03 -24.22
C ALA A 210 -8.33 -3.60 -23.74
N LEU A 211 -7.58 -3.12 -22.73
CA LEU A 211 -7.74 -1.74 -22.24
C LEU A 211 -7.31 -0.71 -23.28
N ALA A 212 -6.23 -0.95 -24.00
CA ALA A 212 -5.72 -0.08 -25.05
C ALA A 212 -6.74 0.12 -26.17
N ASN A 213 -7.37 -0.96 -26.65
CA ASN A 213 -8.41 -0.91 -27.66
C ASN A 213 -9.63 -0.08 -27.19
N SER A 214 -10.02 -0.20 -25.93
CA SER A 214 -11.17 0.54 -25.37
C SER A 214 -10.87 2.03 -25.13
N LEU A 215 -9.60 2.39 -25.00
CA LEU A 215 -9.13 3.77 -24.75
C LEU A 215 -8.60 4.47 -26.02
N ASP A 216 -8.52 3.76 -27.13
CA ASP A 216 -7.94 4.24 -28.40
C ASP A 216 -6.48 4.69 -28.23
N VAL A 217 -5.69 3.88 -27.52
CA VAL A 217 -4.25 4.11 -27.29
C VAL A 217 -3.45 2.84 -27.53
N SER A 218 -2.11 2.92 -27.47
CA SER A 218 -1.27 1.72 -27.58
C SER A 218 -1.17 0.92 -26.26
N ALA A 219 -0.96 -0.39 -26.34
CA ALA A 219 -0.74 -1.23 -25.17
C ALA A 219 0.48 -0.79 -24.32
N PRO A 220 1.63 -0.36 -24.89
CA PRO A 220 2.70 0.26 -24.13
C PRO A 220 2.28 1.52 -23.36
N THR A 221 1.37 2.34 -23.93
CA THR A 221 0.84 3.52 -23.25
C THR A 221 0.04 3.12 -22.00
N VAL A 222 -0.85 2.14 -22.12
CA VAL A 222 -1.63 1.60 -20.98
C VAL A 222 -0.71 1.04 -19.90
N THR A 223 0.34 0.29 -20.28
CA THR A 223 1.31 -0.24 -19.33
C THR A 223 2.04 0.87 -18.60
N ARG A 224 2.48 1.92 -19.30
CA ARG A 224 3.12 3.08 -18.69
C ARG A 224 2.18 3.81 -17.71
N TRP A 225 0.90 3.98 -18.05
CA TRP A 225 -0.07 4.58 -17.14
C TRP A 225 -0.27 3.74 -15.87
N LEU A 226 -0.34 2.40 -16.03
CA LEU A 226 -0.38 1.50 -14.90
C LEU A 226 0.89 1.63 -14.03
N ASP A 227 2.09 1.71 -14.64
CA ASP A 227 3.36 1.87 -13.92
C ASP A 227 3.35 3.13 -13.04
N HIS A 228 2.85 4.26 -13.56
CA HIS A 228 2.71 5.48 -12.78
C HIS A 228 1.71 5.32 -11.61
N MET A 229 0.57 4.67 -11.84
CA MET A 229 -0.40 4.43 -10.76
C MET A 229 0.14 3.47 -9.69
N VAL A 230 0.94 2.47 -10.09
CA VAL A 230 1.64 1.59 -9.15
C VAL A 230 2.70 2.37 -8.37
N GLY A 231 3.49 3.20 -9.05
CA GLY A 231 4.48 4.07 -8.41
C GLY A 231 3.86 5.10 -7.46
N ALA A 232 2.65 5.58 -7.75
CA ALA A 232 1.88 6.47 -6.87
C ALA A 232 1.17 5.73 -5.72
N LEU A 233 1.34 4.41 -5.60
CA LEU A 233 0.70 3.54 -4.60
C LEU A 233 -0.84 3.54 -4.66
N LEU A 234 -1.42 3.83 -5.82
CA LEU A 234 -2.87 3.81 -6.05
C LEU A 234 -3.36 2.45 -6.56
N VAL A 235 -2.49 1.72 -7.22
CA VAL A 235 -2.75 0.39 -7.77
C VAL A 235 -1.66 -0.57 -7.33
N ARG A 236 -2.04 -1.80 -7.01
CA ARG A 236 -1.13 -2.92 -6.73
C ARG A 236 -1.10 -3.85 -7.94
N ARG A 237 0.09 -4.27 -8.33
CA ARG A 237 0.30 -5.49 -9.11
C ARG A 237 0.56 -6.63 -8.16
N LEU A 238 -0.18 -7.70 -8.30
CA LEU A 238 0.11 -8.96 -7.66
C LEU A 238 0.68 -9.90 -8.73
N GLU A 239 1.93 -10.25 -8.58
CA GLU A 239 2.66 -11.09 -9.54
C GLU A 239 2.28 -12.56 -9.38
N PRO A 240 2.32 -13.37 -10.45
CA PRO A 240 2.12 -14.79 -10.33
C PRO A 240 3.28 -15.46 -9.59
N PHE A 241 2.98 -16.46 -8.78
CA PHE A 241 3.96 -17.30 -8.10
C PHE A 241 4.78 -18.10 -9.11
N HIS A 242 6.09 -17.96 -9.05
CA HIS A 242 7.03 -18.64 -9.93
C HIS A 242 7.67 -19.82 -9.21
N ALA A 243 7.04 -20.98 -9.30
CA ALA A 243 7.69 -22.21 -8.90
C ALA A 243 7.98 -23.10 -10.12
N ASN A 244 9.11 -23.82 -10.07
CA ASN A 244 9.52 -24.77 -11.12
C ASN A 244 8.73 -26.08 -11.02
N LEU A 245 7.39 -25.98 -11.10
CA LEU A 245 6.46 -27.09 -10.80
C LEU A 245 6.13 -27.98 -12.02
N GLY A 246 6.81 -27.75 -13.16
CA GLY A 246 6.50 -28.49 -14.40
C GLY A 246 5.09 -28.22 -14.96
N LYS A 247 4.37 -27.22 -14.44
CA LYS A 247 3.00 -26.83 -14.83
C LYS A 247 3.01 -25.52 -15.59
N ARG A 248 2.06 -25.37 -16.52
CA ARG A 248 1.84 -24.11 -17.24
C ARG A 248 1.14 -23.11 -16.35
N LEU A 249 1.93 -22.21 -15.72
CA LEU A 249 1.43 -21.11 -14.91
C LEU A 249 0.97 -19.93 -15.77
N VAL A 250 0.05 -19.13 -15.24
CA VAL A 250 -0.34 -17.84 -15.81
C VAL A 250 0.84 -16.88 -15.67
N LYS A 251 1.10 -16.08 -16.71
CA LYS A 251 2.22 -15.11 -16.73
C LYS A 251 1.81 -13.68 -16.42
N SER A 252 0.53 -13.35 -16.63
CA SER A 252 0.03 -11.99 -16.40
C SER A 252 -0.23 -11.78 -14.92
N HIS A 253 0.10 -10.60 -14.42
CA HIS A 253 -0.21 -10.17 -13.05
C HIS A 253 -1.70 -9.83 -12.88
N LYS A 254 -2.20 -9.90 -11.64
CA LYS A 254 -3.50 -9.34 -11.25
C LYS A 254 -3.32 -7.87 -10.87
N VAL A 255 -4.38 -7.06 -11.05
CA VAL A 255 -4.38 -5.64 -10.67
C VAL A 255 -5.45 -5.35 -9.64
N TYR A 256 -5.09 -4.54 -8.63
CA TYR A 256 -5.99 -4.12 -7.56
C TYR A 256 -5.87 -2.61 -7.34
N VAL A 257 -7.00 -1.90 -7.29
CA VAL A 257 -7.03 -0.55 -6.69
C VAL A 257 -6.78 -0.74 -5.20
N ARG A 258 -5.76 -0.10 -4.65
CA ARG A 258 -5.27 -0.41 -3.29
C ARG A 258 -6.21 0.00 -2.16
N ASP A 259 -6.98 1.04 -2.35
CA ASP A 259 -7.98 1.47 -1.35
C ASP A 259 -9.38 1.09 -1.81
N SER A 260 -10.10 0.34 -0.97
CA SER A 260 -11.44 -0.13 -1.27
C SER A 260 -12.44 1.01 -1.43
N GLY A 261 -12.32 2.09 -0.65
CA GLY A 261 -13.17 3.26 -0.78
C GLY A 261 -12.99 3.99 -2.11
N LEU A 262 -11.73 4.12 -2.59
CA LEU A 262 -11.47 4.68 -3.92
C LEU A 262 -12.02 3.75 -5.02
N LEU A 263 -11.88 2.42 -4.88
CA LEU A 263 -12.47 1.46 -5.79
C LEU A 263 -13.99 1.65 -5.88
N HIS A 264 -14.67 1.73 -4.73
CA HIS A 264 -16.12 1.90 -4.67
C HIS A 264 -16.55 3.24 -5.29
N SER A 265 -15.80 4.31 -5.05
CA SER A 265 -16.05 5.63 -5.67
C SER A 265 -15.92 5.57 -7.20
N LEU A 266 -14.86 4.94 -7.72
CA LEU A 266 -14.66 4.77 -9.17
C LEU A 266 -15.78 3.98 -9.84
N LEU A 267 -16.44 3.07 -9.11
CA LEU A 267 -17.55 2.23 -9.58
C LEU A 267 -18.93 2.80 -9.28
N GLY A 268 -19.03 3.93 -8.58
CA GLY A 268 -20.31 4.55 -8.24
C GLY A 268 -21.07 3.85 -7.12
N LEU A 269 -20.38 3.09 -6.23
CA LEU A 269 -20.97 2.34 -5.13
C LEU A 269 -20.93 3.18 -3.84
N THR A 270 -22.11 3.62 -3.39
CA THR A 270 -22.22 4.60 -2.29
C THR A 270 -22.64 4.00 -0.95
N SER A 271 -23.18 2.78 -0.97
CA SER A 271 -23.68 2.09 0.22
C SER A 271 -23.22 0.64 0.29
N VAL A 272 -23.35 0.04 1.48
CA VAL A 272 -23.12 -1.40 1.67
C VAL A 272 -24.07 -2.23 0.80
N ALA A 273 -25.33 -1.79 0.65
CA ALA A 273 -26.31 -2.49 -0.18
C ALA A 273 -25.91 -2.48 -1.67
N ASP A 274 -25.46 -1.32 -2.19
CA ASP A 274 -24.93 -1.24 -3.56
C ASP A 274 -23.75 -2.18 -3.75
N LEU A 275 -22.83 -2.18 -2.79
CA LEU A 275 -21.63 -3.02 -2.84
C LEU A 275 -22.00 -4.51 -2.80
N GLN A 276 -22.87 -4.95 -1.90
CA GLN A 276 -23.27 -6.35 -1.78
C GLN A 276 -24.04 -6.87 -3.00
N GLY A 277 -24.75 -5.99 -3.71
CA GLY A 277 -25.44 -6.30 -4.96
C GLY A 277 -24.56 -6.25 -6.21
N HIS A 278 -23.30 -5.81 -6.11
CA HIS A 278 -22.45 -5.58 -7.27
C HIS A 278 -21.50 -6.77 -7.53
N PRO A 279 -21.24 -7.13 -8.80
CA PRO A 279 -20.32 -8.24 -9.13
C PRO A 279 -18.89 -8.09 -8.58
N VAL A 280 -18.46 -6.87 -8.27
CA VAL A 280 -17.12 -6.60 -7.74
C VAL A 280 -16.94 -7.00 -6.28
N THR A 281 -18.00 -7.32 -5.55
CA THR A 281 -18.00 -7.51 -4.08
C THR A 281 -16.90 -8.45 -3.61
N GLY A 282 -16.81 -9.63 -4.23
CA GLY A 282 -15.74 -10.59 -3.91
C GLY A 282 -14.36 -10.02 -4.17
N ALA A 283 -14.12 -9.52 -5.38
CA ALA A 283 -12.83 -8.94 -5.75
C ALA A 283 -12.45 -7.72 -4.90
N SER A 284 -13.43 -6.88 -4.51
CA SER A 284 -13.20 -5.76 -3.60
C SER A 284 -12.76 -6.23 -2.21
N TRP A 285 -13.37 -7.30 -1.70
CA TRP A 285 -12.94 -7.93 -0.46
C TRP A 285 -11.54 -8.54 -0.58
N ASP A 286 -11.23 -9.18 -1.72
CA ASP A 286 -9.90 -9.70 -2.00
C ASP A 286 -8.85 -8.58 -1.92
N GLY A 287 -9.08 -7.46 -2.60
CA GLY A 287 -8.18 -6.30 -2.58
C GLY A 287 -7.99 -5.71 -1.19
N PHE A 288 -9.06 -5.60 -0.41
CA PHE A 288 -9.03 -5.13 0.98
C PHE A 288 -8.16 -6.04 1.86
N VAL A 289 -8.35 -7.36 1.78
CA VAL A 289 -7.54 -8.35 2.54
C VAL A 289 -6.10 -8.36 2.06
N ILE A 290 -5.84 -8.30 0.76
CA ILE A 290 -4.50 -8.28 0.18
C ILE A 290 -3.69 -7.07 0.69
N ASP A 291 -4.32 -5.90 0.84
CA ASP A 291 -3.61 -4.74 1.40
C ASP A 291 -3.28 -4.91 2.89
N HIS A 292 -4.14 -5.59 3.67
CA HIS A 292 -3.83 -5.96 5.06
C HIS A 292 -2.67 -6.97 5.12
N ILE A 293 -2.67 -8.00 4.27
CA ILE A 293 -1.55 -8.95 4.18
C ILE A 293 -0.25 -8.19 3.84
N ALA A 294 -0.29 -7.34 2.82
CA ALA A 294 0.89 -6.58 2.38
C ALA A 294 1.46 -5.65 3.44
N ALA A 295 0.59 -5.04 4.27
CA ALA A 295 1.01 -4.13 5.35
C ALA A 295 1.75 -4.86 6.49
N HIS A 296 1.52 -6.15 6.67
CA HIS A 296 2.10 -6.96 7.75
C HIS A 296 3.23 -7.87 7.29
N LEU A 297 3.58 -7.86 6.00
CA LEU A 297 4.65 -8.71 5.47
C LEU A 297 5.96 -8.50 6.27
N PRO A 298 6.64 -9.58 6.67
CA PRO A 298 7.98 -9.50 7.21
C PRO A 298 8.96 -8.89 6.21
N ALA A 299 10.03 -8.28 6.70
CA ALA A 299 11.10 -7.78 5.84
C ALA A 299 11.70 -8.92 5.00
N GLY A 300 11.80 -8.70 3.70
CA GLY A 300 12.32 -9.69 2.75
C GLY A 300 11.31 -10.76 2.32
N ALA A 301 10.07 -10.73 2.83
CA ALA A 301 9.01 -11.59 2.33
C ALA A 301 8.48 -11.10 0.98
N SER A 302 8.05 -12.04 0.14
CA SER A 302 7.36 -11.76 -1.12
C SER A 302 5.90 -12.21 -1.07
N MET A 303 5.06 -11.56 -1.86
CA MET A 303 3.64 -11.87 -1.99
C MET A 303 3.28 -12.03 -3.47
N SER A 304 2.65 -13.14 -3.81
CA SER A 304 2.24 -13.50 -5.17
C SER A 304 0.89 -14.21 -5.14
N PHE A 305 0.29 -14.50 -6.31
CA PHE A 305 -0.86 -15.40 -6.41
C PHE A 305 -0.46 -16.65 -7.19
N TYR A 306 -1.15 -17.76 -6.93
CA TYR A 306 -0.96 -18.98 -7.72
C TYR A 306 -2.14 -19.24 -8.62
N ARG A 307 -1.89 -19.48 -9.93
CA ARG A 307 -2.90 -19.89 -10.87
C ARG A 307 -2.32 -20.70 -12.02
N THR A 308 -2.90 -21.87 -12.26
CA THR A 308 -2.57 -22.71 -13.43
C THR A 308 -3.57 -22.53 -14.55
N ALA A 309 -3.17 -22.88 -15.77
CA ALA A 309 -4.09 -22.93 -16.92
C ALA A 309 -5.22 -23.95 -16.73
N ALA A 310 -5.04 -24.95 -15.86
CA ALA A 310 -6.03 -25.99 -15.54
C ALA A 310 -7.02 -25.56 -14.43
N GLY A 311 -6.92 -24.34 -13.88
CA GLY A 311 -7.87 -23.78 -12.91
C GLY A 311 -7.56 -24.07 -11.44
N ALA A 312 -6.38 -24.60 -11.09
CA ALA A 312 -5.91 -24.57 -9.71
C ALA A 312 -5.52 -23.13 -9.36
N GLU A 313 -6.01 -22.61 -8.24
CA GLU A 313 -5.79 -21.20 -7.83
C GLU A 313 -5.70 -21.10 -6.32
N LEU A 314 -4.83 -20.18 -5.85
CA LEU A 314 -4.73 -19.70 -4.49
C LEU A 314 -4.54 -18.18 -4.56
N ASP A 315 -5.37 -17.45 -3.83
CA ASP A 315 -5.45 -15.99 -3.97
C ASP A 315 -4.17 -15.27 -3.58
N VAL A 316 -3.50 -15.71 -2.49
CA VAL A 316 -2.20 -15.18 -2.08
C VAL A 316 -1.28 -16.28 -1.60
N VAL A 317 -0.02 -16.21 -2.04
CA VAL A 317 1.11 -17.00 -1.55
C VAL A 317 2.13 -16.04 -0.99
N VAL A 318 2.49 -16.21 0.27
CA VAL A 318 3.55 -15.44 0.93
C VAL A 318 4.76 -16.35 1.13
N GLU A 319 5.92 -15.90 0.67
CA GLU A 319 7.21 -16.54 0.88
C GLU A 319 8.04 -15.69 1.85
N SER A 320 8.52 -16.29 2.93
CA SER A 320 9.37 -15.63 3.93
C SER A 320 10.48 -16.59 4.35
N GLY A 321 11.66 -16.42 3.79
CA GLY A 321 12.77 -17.38 3.96
C GLY A 321 12.40 -18.77 3.41
N GLN A 322 12.31 -19.76 4.30
CA GLN A 322 11.90 -21.12 3.94
C GLN A 322 10.41 -21.38 4.20
N HIS A 323 9.66 -20.37 4.65
CA HIS A 323 8.25 -20.52 4.95
C HIS A 323 7.40 -20.08 3.76
N ILE A 324 6.42 -20.93 3.40
CA ILE A 324 5.39 -20.63 2.43
C ILE A 324 4.05 -20.69 3.15
N ILE A 325 3.28 -19.62 3.07
CA ILE A 325 1.95 -19.51 3.65
C ILE A 325 0.96 -19.20 2.55
N GLY A 326 -0.16 -19.93 2.54
CA GLY A 326 -1.26 -19.68 1.63
C GLY A 326 -2.38 -18.87 2.26
N PHE A 327 -3.00 -17.98 1.47
CA PHE A 327 -4.24 -17.33 1.84
C PHE A 327 -5.26 -17.51 0.71
N GLU A 328 -6.44 -17.97 1.07
CA GLU A 328 -7.64 -17.97 0.26
C GLU A 328 -8.58 -16.92 0.81
N ILE A 329 -9.22 -16.13 -0.04
CA ILE A 329 -10.04 -15.00 0.41
C ILE A 329 -11.49 -15.27 0.01
N LYS A 330 -12.42 -15.16 0.96
CA LYS A 330 -13.84 -15.43 0.73
C LYS A 330 -14.73 -14.41 1.41
N PHE A 331 -15.54 -13.71 0.63
CA PHE A 331 -16.59 -12.85 1.18
C PHE A 331 -17.82 -13.71 1.54
N SER A 332 -17.70 -14.50 2.59
CA SER A 332 -18.78 -15.38 3.09
C SER A 332 -18.57 -15.71 4.56
N VAL A 333 -19.62 -15.69 5.35
CA VAL A 333 -19.62 -16.16 6.76
C VAL A 333 -19.51 -17.69 6.91
N ALA A 334 -19.74 -18.43 5.80
CA ALA A 334 -19.58 -19.88 5.71
C ALA A 334 -18.75 -20.21 4.46
N PRO A 335 -17.44 -19.94 4.47
CA PRO A 335 -16.61 -20.04 3.30
C PRO A 335 -16.55 -21.49 2.76
N LYS A 336 -16.64 -21.63 1.45
CA LYS A 336 -16.46 -22.88 0.72
C LYS A 336 -15.28 -22.73 -0.23
N VAL A 337 -14.47 -23.78 -0.33
CA VAL A 337 -13.31 -23.81 -1.21
C VAL A 337 -13.54 -24.73 -2.40
N SER A 338 -12.89 -24.42 -3.50
CA SER A 338 -13.01 -25.15 -4.77
C SER A 338 -12.09 -26.39 -4.80
N LYS A 339 -12.29 -27.27 -5.78
CA LYS A 339 -11.31 -28.34 -6.09
C LYS A 339 -9.95 -27.74 -6.49
N GLY A 340 -9.95 -26.58 -7.16
CA GLY A 340 -8.75 -25.87 -7.56
C GLY A 340 -7.90 -25.40 -6.37
N PHE A 341 -8.54 -24.96 -5.28
CA PHE A 341 -7.89 -24.64 -4.02
C PHE A 341 -7.12 -25.86 -3.46
N TRP A 342 -7.77 -27.02 -3.30
CA TRP A 342 -7.10 -28.22 -2.81
C TRP A 342 -5.95 -28.69 -3.72
N GLN A 343 -6.11 -28.48 -5.04
CA GLN A 343 -5.03 -28.79 -5.97
C GLN A 343 -3.86 -27.82 -5.82
N SER A 344 -4.12 -26.53 -5.59
CA SER A 344 -3.05 -25.54 -5.37
C SER A 344 -2.23 -25.85 -4.11
N LEU A 345 -2.87 -26.32 -3.02
CA LEU A 345 -2.13 -26.72 -1.81
C LEU A 345 -1.21 -27.93 -2.07
N LYS A 346 -1.64 -28.89 -2.88
CA LYS A 346 -0.78 -30.02 -3.29
C LYS A 346 0.39 -29.58 -4.19
N ASP A 347 0.21 -28.53 -4.95
CA ASP A 347 1.22 -28.03 -5.86
C ASP A 347 2.27 -27.17 -5.14
N ILE A 348 1.84 -26.32 -4.21
CA ILE A 348 2.67 -25.31 -3.54
C ILE A 348 3.29 -25.85 -2.24
N LEU A 349 2.57 -26.78 -1.56
CA LEU A 349 2.93 -27.35 -0.25
C LEU A 349 3.19 -26.27 0.83
N PRO A 350 2.23 -25.33 1.06
CA PRO A 350 2.39 -24.35 2.12
C PRO A 350 2.37 -25.04 3.50
N GLN A 351 3.15 -24.53 4.46
CA GLN A 351 3.15 -25.06 5.83
C GLN A 351 1.83 -24.78 6.55
N LYS A 352 1.19 -23.67 6.23
CA LYS A 352 -0.13 -23.28 6.73
C LYS A 352 -0.92 -22.54 5.63
N THR A 353 -2.22 -22.71 5.67
CA THR A 353 -3.13 -21.98 4.79
C THR A 353 -4.25 -21.36 5.60
N TYR A 354 -4.59 -20.13 5.29
CA TYR A 354 -5.64 -19.38 5.96
C TYR A 354 -6.75 -19.00 4.97
N ILE A 355 -8.01 -19.21 5.37
CA ILE A 355 -9.17 -18.74 4.63
C ILE A 355 -9.63 -17.46 5.32
N VAL A 356 -9.38 -16.30 4.72
CA VAL A 356 -9.74 -15.00 5.29
C VAL A 356 -11.19 -14.67 4.92
N ALA A 357 -12.05 -14.51 5.93
CA ALA A 357 -13.49 -14.33 5.74
C ALA A 357 -14.05 -13.29 6.73
N PRO A 358 -15.23 -12.67 6.45
CA PRO A 358 -15.92 -11.74 7.34
C PRO A 358 -16.63 -12.51 8.48
N VAL A 359 -15.85 -13.13 9.35
CA VAL A 359 -16.32 -13.97 10.46
C VAL A 359 -15.95 -13.32 11.80
N GLN A 360 -16.61 -13.75 12.87
CA GLN A 360 -16.36 -13.19 14.22
C GLN A 360 -15.22 -13.90 14.96
N GLN A 361 -14.97 -15.17 14.63
CA GLN A 361 -14.01 -16.00 15.32
C GLN A 361 -13.28 -16.88 14.30
N ARG A 362 -12.07 -17.29 14.64
CA ARG A 362 -11.28 -18.25 13.88
C ARG A 362 -11.65 -19.69 14.26
N TRP A 363 -11.51 -20.64 13.30
CA TRP A 363 -11.69 -22.05 13.55
C TRP A 363 -10.91 -22.92 12.57
N PRO A 364 -10.49 -24.15 12.99
CA PRO A 364 -9.89 -25.11 12.09
C PRO A 364 -10.86 -25.50 10.97
N PHE A 365 -10.43 -25.46 9.72
CA PHE A 365 -11.22 -25.86 8.55
C PHE A 365 -10.85 -27.27 8.05
N ALA A 366 -9.54 -27.55 8.04
CA ALA A 366 -8.95 -28.86 7.74
C ALA A 366 -7.55 -28.93 8.37
N GLU A 367 -6.83 -30.02 8.16
CA GLU A 367 -5.41 -30.14 8.56
C GLU A 367 -4.62 -29.01 7.86
N ASP A 368 -3.88 -28.23 8.65
CA ASP A 368 -3.11 -27.06 8.21
C ASP A 368 -3.90 -25.95 7.47
N VAL A 369 -5.24 -25.99 7.56
CA VAL A 369 -6.13 -24.97 6.99
C VAL A 369 -7.05 -24.40 8.08
N GLU A 370 -7.07 -23.09 8.23
CA GLU A 370 -7.84 -22.39 9.27
C GLU A 370 -8.64 -21.23 8.67
N VAL A 371 -9.89 -21.05 9.07
CA VAL A 371 -10.66 -19.83 8.79
C VAL A 371 -10.29 -18.76 9.83
N ILE A 372 -9.99 -17.57 9.35
CA ILE A 372 -9.56 -16.44 10.18
C ILE A 372 -10.32 -15.16 9.82
N THR A 373 -10.27 -14.19 10.71
CA THR A 373 -10.71 -12.81 10.47
C THR A 373 -9.59 -11.99 9.82
N VAL A 374 -9.91 -10.83 9.26
CA VAL A 374 -8.87 -9.89 8.78
C VAL A 374 -7.99 -9.40 9.93
N GLY A 375 -8.54 -9.23 11.13
CA GLY A 375 -7.81 -8.82 12.34
C GLY A 375 -6.77 -9.83 12.83
N ASP A 376 -6.87 -11.11 12.43
CA ASP A 376 -5.89 -12.14 12.81
C ASP A 376 -4.58 -12.06 11.99
N ILE A 377 -4.59 -11.38 10.84
CA ILE A 377 -3.44 -11.33 9.91
C ILE A 377 -2.17 -10.84 10.60
N ALA A 378 -2.26 -9.78 11.40
CA ALA A 378 -1.12 -9.24 12.14
C ALA A 378 -0.47 -10.26 13.06
N SER A 379 -1.28 -11.04 13.81
CA SER A 379 -0.79 -12.04 14.74
C SER A 379 -0.09 -13.20 14.04
N ILE A 380 -0.56 -13.60 12.85
CA ILE A 380 0.06 -14.64 12.03
C ILE A 380 1.47 -14.23 11.62
N PHE A 381 1.64 -13.01 11.10
CA PHE A 381 2.96 -12.54 10.71
C PHE A 381 3.88 -12.21 11.89
N ALA A 382 3.33 -11.83 13.04
CA ALA A 382 4.12 -11.67 14.26
C ALA A 382 4.75 -13.00 14.72
N ALA A 383 4.03 -14.12 14.58
CA ALA A 383 4.54 -15.45 14.90
C ALA A 383 5.64 -15.94 13.94
N LEU A 384 5.74 -15.39 12.73
CA LEU A 384 6.79 -15.74 11.77
C LEU A 384 8.10 -14.96 11.97
N ARG A 385 8.07 -13.88 12.78
CA ARG A 385 9.25 -13.05 13.06
C ARG A 385 10.12 -13.60 14.19
N VAL A 386 9.71 -14.71 14.81
CA VAL A 386 10.41 -15.45 15.85
C VAL A 386 11.14 -16.64 15.23
#